data_fd15d6696bb357cbac9eaf341b93865f
#
_entry.id   fd15d6696bb357cbac9eaf341b93865f
#
_cell.length_a   1.000
_cell.length_b   1.000
_cell.length_c   1.000
_cell.angle_alpha   90.00
_cell.angle_beta   90.00
_cell.angle_gamma   90.00
#
_symmetry.space_group_name_H-M   'P 1'
#
loop_
_entity.id
_entity.type
_entity.pdbx_description
1 polymer ?
#
loop_
_entity_poly.entity_id
_entity_poly.type
_entity_poly.pdbx_seq_one_letter_code
_entity_poly.pdbx_strand_id
1 'polypeptide(L)'
;SAQTQGRWAYTKRLNTELGKKTAGAIVRYAEENHADVIVFEYLEMQGKISGKKKQKLHLWRKRDIQRRCEHQAHRKGMRVSRICAWNTSRLAYDGSGAVTRDRENHSLCTFQTGKRYNCDLSASYNIGARYFIRELLKPLPATERSLLEAKVPPVKRRTSCVYADLRKLHSEMEFLKAA
;
A
#
# COMPACT_ATOMS: atom_id res chain seq x y z
N SER A 1 21.96 -25.82 -21.23
CA SER A 1 23.17 -25.42 -21.95
C SER A 1 23.87 -24.26 -21.24
N ALA A 2 25.18 -24.11 -21.37
CA ALA A 2 25.98 -23.02 -20.78
C ALA A 2 25.46 -21.64 -21.18
N GLN A 3 24.96 -21.49 -22.38
CA GLN A 3 24.38 -20.24 -22.91
C GLN A 3 23.09 -19.82 -22.16
N THR A 4 22.27 -20.78 -21.74
CA THR A 4 21.06 -20.53 -20.95
C THR A 4 21.43 -20.09 -19.52
N GLN A 5 22.47 -20.68 -18.94
CA GLN A 5 22.97 -20.29 -17.59
C GLN A 5 23.53 -18.86 -17.59
N GLY A 6 24.27 -18.47 -18.63
CA GLY A 6 24.77 -17.10 -18.78
C GLY A 6 23.66 -16.05 -18.86
N ARG A 7 22.59 -16.32 -19.62
CA ARG A 7 21.41 -15.45 -19.72
C ARG A 7 20.69 -15.30 -18.37
N TRP A 8 20.55 -16.39 -17.63
CA TRP A 8 19.94 -16.37 -16.29
C TRP A 8 20.75 -15.56 -15.30
N ALA A 9 22.08 -15.74 -15.28
CA ALA A 9 22.98 -14.99 -14.42
C ALA A 9 22.91 -13.47 -14.71
N TYR A 10 22.88 -13.10 -15.99
CA TYR A 10 22.70 -11.71 -16.42
C TYR A 10 21.36 -11.12 -15.96
N THR A 11 20.25 -11.82 -16.22
CA THR A 11 18.90 -11.40 -15.81
C THR A 11 18.81 -11.21 -14.29
N LYS A 12 19.43 -12.13 -13.52
CA LYS A 12 19.44 -12.02 -12.05
C LYS A 12 20.22 -10.80 -11.58
N ARG A 13 21.36 -10.48 -12.19
CA ARG A 13 22.14 -9.25 -11.88
C ARG A 13 21.33 -8.00 -12.20
N LEU A 14 20.77 -7.94 -13.41
CA LEU A 14 19.95 -6.80 -13.84
C LEU A 14 18.78 -6.55 -12.88
N ASN A 15 18.03 -7.59 -12.51
CA ASN A 15 16.93 -7.49 -11.55
C ASN A 15 17.42 -7.05 -10.16
N THR A 16 18.60 -7.46 -9.75
CA THR A 16 19.19 -7.01 -8.47
C THR A 16 19.50 -5.52 -8.51
N GLU A 17 20.08 -5.03 -9.59
CA GLU A 17 20.38 -3.60 -9.76
C GLU A 17 19.11 -2.75 -9.89
N LEU A 18 18.10 -3.23 -10.61
CA LEU A 18 16.79 -2.57 -10.67
C LEU A 18 16.16 -2.48 -9.27
N GLY A 19 16.21 -3.57 -8.49
CA GLY A 19 15.71 -3.57 -7.11
C GLY A 19 16.42 -2.57 -6.21
N LYS A 20 17.75 -2.43 -6.32
CA LYS A 20 18.54 -1.43 -5.60
C LYS A 20 18.17 -0.01 -6.00
N LYS A 21 18.10 0.28 -7.30
CA LYS A 21 17.75 1.60 -7.83
C LYS A 21 16.34 2.00 -7.43
N THR A 22 15.37 1.08 -7.53
CA THR A 22 13.98 1.32 -7.14
C THR A 22 13.88 1.63 -5.64
N ALA A 23 14.52 0.83 -4.79
CA ALA A 23 14.53 1.09 -3.35
C ALA A 23 15.17 2.44 -3.01
N GLY A 24 16.29 2.77 -3.64
CA GLY A 24 16.94 4.08 -3.47
C GLY A 24 16.06 5.25 -3.91
N ALA A 25 15.33 5.10 -5.02
CA ALA A 25 14.41 6.13 -5.50
C ALA A 25 13.23 6.35 -4.54
N ILE A 26 12.64 5.27 -4.00
CA ILE A 26 11.54 5.35 -3.02
C ILE A 26 12.01 6.07 -1.76
N VAL A 27 13.16 5.70 -1.20
CA VAL A 27 13.67 6.29 0.03
C VAL A 27 14.06 7.75 -0.17
N ARG A 28 14.66 8.09 -1.32
CA ARG A 28 14.99 9.48 -1.67
C ARG A 28 13.73 10.32 -1.79
N TYR A 29 12.71 9.84 -2.50
CA TYR A 29 11.44 10.52 -2.62
C TYR A 29 10.79 10.76 -1.24
N ALA A 30 10.81 9.78 -0.36
CA ALA A 30 10.31 9.92 1.01
C ALA A 30 11.09 11.00 1.78
N GLU A 31 12.41 11.03 1.67
CA GLU A 31 13.28 12.02 2.32
C GLU A 31 13.01 13.44 1.78
N GLU A 32 12.95 13.61 0.47
CA GLU A 32 12.65 14.88 -0.20
C GLU A 32 11.26 15.44 0.17
N ASN A 33 10.32 14.57 0.53
CA ASN A 33 8.99 14.95 0.99
C ASN A 33 8.85 14.93 2.52
N HIS A 34 9.93 14.87 3.28
CA HIS A 34 9.95 14.89 4.74
C HIS A 34 9.06 13.83 5.39
N ALA A 35 9.00 12.65 4.79
CA ALA A 35 8.18 11.55 5.29
C ALA A 35 8.86 10.82 6.45
N ASP A 36 8.16 10.65 7.56
CA ASP A 36 8.65 9.86 8.70
C ASP A 36 8.44 8.36 8.52
N VAL A 37 7.51 7.98 7.63
CA VAL A 37 7.11 6.58 7.45
C VAL A 37 6.85 6.26 5.98
N ILE A 38 7.43 5.15 5.51
CA ILE A 38 7.09 4.55 4.23
C ILE A 38 6.13 3.39 4.47
N VAL A 39 4.96 3.43 3.84
CA VAL A 39 3.93 2.41 4.02
C VAL A 39 3.83 1.52 2.79
N PHE A 40 4.01 0.23 2.97
CA PHE A 40 3.85 -0.78 1.94
C PHE A 40 2.62 -1.66 2.17
N GLU A 41 2.15 -2.28 1.12
CA GLU A 41 1.21 -3.38 1.21
C GLU A 41 1.89 -4.65 1.72
N TYR A 42 1.24 -5.32 2.67
CA TYR A 42 1.56 -6.69 3.05
C TYR A 42 0.83 -7.66 2.13
N LEU A 43 1.57 -8.37 1.30
CA LEU A 43 1.04 -9.42 0.43
C LEU A 43 1.57 -10.76 0.91
N GLU A 44 0.72 -11.53 1.57
CA GLU A 44 0.96 -12.96 1.78
C GLU A 44 0.73 -13.70 0.47
N MET A 45 1.77 -14.37 0.00
CA MET A 45 1.62 -15.33 -1.09
C MET A 45 1.34 -16.69 -0.48
N GLN A 46 0.05 -17.00 -0.35
CA GLN A 46 -0.39 -18.31 0.09
C GLN A 46 -0.47 -19.28 -1.10
N GLY A 47 0.07 -20.47 -0.93
CA GLY A 47 -0.05 -21.58 -1.85
C GLY A 47 1.23 -21.97 -2.61
N LYS A 48 1.27 -23.25 -3.07
CA LYS A 48 2.33 -23.77 -3.94
C LYS A 48 2.19 -23.18 -5.34
N ILE A 49 3.20 -22.42 -5.76
CA ILE A 49 3.25 -21.82 -7.08
C ILE A 49 4.15 -22.67 -7.96
N SER A 50 3.62 -23.18 -9.06
CA SER A 50 4.34 -24.03 -10.01
C SER A 50 4.36 -23.45 -11.43
N GLY A 51 5.24 -23.97 -12.28
CA GLY A 51 5.31 -23.68 -13.71
C GLY A 51 5.69 -22.21 -14.05
N LYS A 52 5.13 -21.68 -15.14
CA LYS A 52 5.42 -20.33 -15.66
C LYS A 52 5.13 -19.20 -14.65
N LYS A 53 4.17 -19.40 -13.73
CA LYS A 53 3.89 -18.43 -12.64
C LYS A 53 5.04 -18.36 -11.65
N LYS A 54 5.70 -19.48 -11.33
CA LYS A 54 6.87 -19.51 -10.44
C LYS A 54 8.02 -18.68 -11.01
N GLN A 55 8.25 -18.76 -12.32
CA GLN A 55 9.28 -18.00 -13.00
C GLN A 55 9.02 -16.49 -12.96
N LYS A 56 7.79 -16.07 -13.25
CA LYS A 56 7.39 -14.65 -13.15
C LYS A 56 7.55 -14.10 -11.73
N LEU A 57 7.25 -14.89 -10.72
CA LEU A 57 7.38 -14.50 -9.31
C LEU A 57 8.84 -14.45 -8.83
N HIS A 58 9.72 -15.32 -9.35
CA HIS A 58 11.16 -15.21 -9.11
C HIS A 58 11.75 -13.91 -9.65
N LEU A 59 11.19 -13.38 -10.73
CA LEU A 59 11.58 -12.09 -11.29
C LEU A 59 10.97 -10.91 -10.52
N TRP A 60 9.90 -11.13 -9.77
CA TRP A 60 9.26 -10.06 -9.01
C TRP A 60 9.95 -9.80 -7.66
N ARG A 61 10.65 -8.71 -7.59
CA ARG A 61 11.50 -8.31 -6.46
C ARG A 61 10.79 -7.50 -5.38
N LYS A 62 9.44 -7.52 -5.29
CA LYS A 62 8.70 -6.67 -4.35
C LYS A 62 9.21 -6.80 -2.90
N ARG A 63 9.41 -8.02 -2.39
CA ARG A 63 9.95 -8.24 -1.03
C ARG A 63 11.40 -7.76 -0.88
N ASP A 64 12.23 -7.94 -1.91
CA ASP A 64 13.61 -7.47 -1.92
C ASP A 64 13.67 -5.94 -1.92
N ILE A 65 12.82 -5.27 -2.70
CA ILE A 65 12.68 -3.81 -2.72
C ILE A 65 12.23 -3.31 -1.35
N GLN A 66 11.18 -3.89 -0.76
CA GLN A 66 10.69 -3.49 0.56
C GLN A 66 11.77 -3.64 1.64
N ARG A 67 12.49 -4.77 1.66
CA ARG A 67 13.59 -5.00 2.60
C ARG A 67 14.73 -3.98 2.43
N ARG A 68 15.10 -3.66 1.19
CA ARG A 68 16.12 -2.64 0.90
C ARG A 68 15.66 -1.24 1.32
N CYS A 69 14.39 -0.91 1.09
CA CYS A 69 13.82 0.35 1.57
C CYS A 69 13.88 0.41 3.10
N GLU A 70 13.53 -0.66 3.79
CA GLU A 70 13.57 -0.73 5.26
C GLU A 70 14.97 -0.43 5.80
N HIS A 71 15.99 -1.11 5.26
CA HIS A 71 17.38 -0.86 5.66
C HIS A 71 17.85 0.58 5.39
N GLN A 72 17.47 1.16 4.25
CA GLN A 72 17.89 2.52 3.89
C GLN A 72 17.08 3.57 4.67
N ALA A 73 15.78 3.37 4.85
CA ALA A 73 14.89 4.25 5.59
C ALA A 73 15.32 4.37 7.06
N HIS A 74 15.63 3.25 7.71
CA HIS A 74 16.10 3.24 9.10
C HIS A 74 17.40 4.05 9.29
N ARG A 75 18.33 4.01 8.34
CA ARG A 75 19.56 4.83 8.39
C ARG A 75 19.29 6.33 8.31
N LYS A 76 18.12 6.72 7.80
CA LYS A 76 17.66 8.11 7.66
C LYS A 76 16.62 8.50 8.71
N GLY A 77 16.44 7.67 9.75
CA GLY A 77 15.47 7.91 10.82
C GLY A 77 14.00 7.66 10.45
N MET A 78 13.73 7.19 9.22
CA MET A 78 12.38 6.85 8.79
C MET A 78 11.99 5.44 9.21
N ARG A 79 10.69 5.22 9.43
CA ARG A 79 10.12 3.88 9.69
C ARG A 79 9.53 3.30 8.42
N VAL A 80 9.45 1.97 8.36
CA VAL A 80 8.70 1.25 7.33
C VAL A 80 7.56 0.49 7.98
N SER A 81 6.35 0.64 7.43
CA SER A 81 5.16 -0.05 7.90
C SER A 81 4.52 -0.86 6.77
N ARG A 82 3.75 -1.87 7.16
CA ARG A 82 3.01 -2.72 6.22
C ARG A 82 1.56 -2.79 6.64
N ILE A 83 0.67 -2.70 5.66
CA ILE A 83 -0.79 -2.77 5.86
C ILE A 83 -1.39 -3.86 4.97
N CYS A 84 -2.59 -4.32 5.31
CA CYS A 84 -3.34 -5.29 4.51
C CYS A 84 -3.67 -4.70 3.13
N ALA A 85 -3.32 -5.44 2.07
CA ALA A 85 -3.52 -5.05 0.67
C ALA A 85 -4.94 -5.34 0.15
N TRP A 86 -5.79 -6.00 0.92
CA TRP A 86 -7.11 -6.43 0.47
C TRP A 86 -7.94 -5.27 -0.04
N ASN A 87 -8.37 -5.34 -1.30
CA ASN A 87 -9.22 -4.35 -1.98
C ASN A 87 -8.66 -2.90 -2.07
N THR A 88 -7.40 -2.62 -1.74
CA THR A 88 -6.86 -1.25 -1.85
C THR A 88 -6.99 -0.66 -3.25
N SER A 89 -6.79 -1.46 -4.29
CA SER A 89 -6.91 -1.06 -5.69
C SER A 89 -8.27 -1.36 -6.33
N ARG A 90 -9.21 -1.93 -5.56
CA ARG A 90 -10.58 -2.22 -6.03
C ARG A 90 -11.60 -1.21 -5.55
N LEU A 91 -11.25 -0.42 -4.55
CA LEU A 91 -12.13 0.60 -3.96
C LEU A 91 -11.62 1.98 -4.32
N ALA A 92 -12.54 2.86 -4.69
CA ALA A 92 -12.27 4.26 -4.91
C ALA A 92 -11.88 4.94 -3.59
N TYR A 93 -10.87 5.80 -3.62
CA TYR A 93 -10.41 6.48 -2.41
C TYR A 93 -11.43 7.46 -1.82
N ASP A 94 -12.38 7.95 -2.66
CA ASP A 94 -13.43 8.89 -2.27
C ASP A 94 -14.62 8.23 -1.57
N GLY A 95 -14.61 6.90 -1.42
CA GLY A 95 -15.69 6.16 -0.76
C GLY A 95 -16.86 5.83 -1.65
N SER A 96 -16.82 6.14 -2.94
CA SER A 96 -17.93 5.87 -3.88
C SER A 96 -18.14 4.39 -4.18
N GLY A 97 -17.26 3.49 -3.75
CA GLY A 97 -17.40 2.05 -3.92
C GLY A 97 -16.36 1.41 -4.82
N ALA A 98 -16.74 0.34 -5.49
CA ALA A 98 -15.83 -0.39 -6.37
C ALA A 98 -15.52 0.40 -7.65
N VAL A 99 -14.24 0.35 -8.06
CA VAL A 99 -13.80 0.97 -9.31
C VAL A 99 -13.96 0.03 -10.50
N THR A 100 -14.30 0.57 -11.67
CA THR A 100 -14.27 -0.14 -12.95
C THR A 100 -12.95 0.16 -13.65
N ARG A 101 -12.13 -0.87 -13.89
CA ARG A 101 -10.84 -0.71 -14.58
C ARG A 101 -11.05 -0.53 -16.07
N ASP A 102 -10.26 0.35 -16.67
CA ASP A 102 -10.20 0.52 -18.11
C ASP A 102 -9.62 -0.75 -18.76
N ARG A 103 -10.18 -1.18 -19.90
CA ARG A 103 -9.78 -2.40 -20.60
C ARG A 103 -8.49 -2.23 -21.42
N GLU A 104 -8.28 -1.06 -21.95
CA GLU A 104 -7.13 -0.73 -22.80
C GLU A 104 -5.98 -0.18 -21.97
N ASN A 105 -6.29 0.69 -21.00
CA ASN A 105 -5.31 1.27 -20.10
C ASN A 105 -5.52 0.82 -18.65
N HIS A 106 -4.88 -0.26 -18.25
CA HIS A 106 -5.00 -0.85 -16.91
C HIS A 106 -4.55 0.08 -15.76
N SER A 107 -3.85 1.18 -16.06
CA SER A 107 -3.49 2.21 -15.07
C SER A 107 -4.66 3.12 -14.72
N LEU A 108 -5.74 3.12 -15.52
CA LEU A 108 -6.91 3.96 -15.31
C LEU A 108 -8.10 3.16 -14.78
N CYS A 109 -8.92 3.85 -14.00
CA CYS A 109 -10.20 3.35 -13.54
C CYS A 109 -11.25 4.47 -13.52
N THR A 110 -12.51 4.07 -13.54
CA THR A 110 -13.67 4.96 -13.37
C THR A 110 -14.34 4.63 -12.04
N PHE A 111 -14.57 5.66 -11.23
CA PHE A 111 -15.29 5.60 -9.98
C PHE A 111 -16.79 5.58 -10.23
N GLN A 112 -17.60 5.20 -9.24
CA GLN A 112 -19.06 5.24 -9.38
C GLN A 112 -19.61 6.66 -9.59
N THR A 113 -18.84 7.68 -9.18
CA THR A 113 -19.13 9.10 -9.46
C THR A 113 -18.87 9.53 -10.91
N GLY A 114 -18.40 8.63 -11.77
CA GLY A 114 -17.97 8.93 -13.14
C GLY A 114 -16.55 9.49 -13.25
N LYS A 115 -15.87 9.75 -12.14
CA LYS A 115 -14.48 10.26 -12.14
C LYS A 115 -13.52 9.24 -12.70
N ARG A 116 -12.74 9.62 -13.73
CA ARG A 116 -11.59 8.83 -14.21
C ARG A 116 -10.34 9.18 -13.42
N TYR A 117 -9.64 8.18 -12.96
CA TYR A 117 -8.47 8.37 -12.10
C TYR A 117 -7.43 7.25 -12.29
N ASN A 118 -6.19 7.50 -11.87
CA ASN A 118 -5.15 6.48 -11.87
C ASN A 118 -5.40 5.46 -10.74
N CYS A 119 -5.42 4.16 -11.07
CA CYS A 119 -5.70 3.07 -10.13
C CYS A 119 -4.68 3.00 -8.99
N ASP A 120 -3.39 3.20 -9.31
CA ASP A 120 -2.31 3.05 -8.34
C ASP A 120 -2.26 4.24 -7.38
N LEU A 121 -2.56 5.45 -7.88
CA LEU A 121 -2.73 6.62 -7.02
C LEU A 121 -3.94 6.45 -6.09
N SER A 122 -5.08 5.97 -6.59
CA SER A 122 -6.23 5.65 -5.73
C SER A 122 -5.88 4.62 -4.66
N ALA A 123 -5.16 3.57 -5.04
CA ALA A 123 -4.68 2.55 -4.10
C ALA A 123 -3.73 3.13 -3.05
N SER A 124 -2.83 4.04 -3.42
CA SER A 124 -1.88 4.66 -2.50
C SER A 124 -2.58 5.50 -1.41
N TYR A 125 -3.65 6.22 -1.75
CA TYR A 125 -4.49 6.91 -0.77
C TYR A 125 -5.13 5.93 0.22
N ASN A 126 -5.66 4.80 -0.27
CA ASN A 126 -6.25 3.77 0.59
C ASN A 126 -5.20 3.09 1.48
N ILE A 127 -4.00 2.87 0.98
CA ILE A 127 -2.86 2.32 1.74
C ILE A 127 -2.48 3.27 2.88
N GLY A 128 -2.30 4.56 2.58
CA GLY A 128 -2.01 5.58 3.57
C GLY A 128 -3.12 5.70 4.61
N ALA A 129 -4.39 5.73 4.17
CA ALA A 129 -5.54 5.82 5.06
C ALA A 129 -5.58 4.67 6.08
N ARG A 130 -5.35 3.43 5.66
CA ARG A 130 -5.33 2.27 6.58
C ARG A 130 -4.22 2.35 7.61
N TYR A 131 -3.07 2.88 7.23
CA TYR A 131 -1.99 3.15 8.17
C TYR A 131 -2.43 4.18 9.22
N PHE A 132 -2.92 5.34 8.80
CA PHE A 132 -3.34 6.40 9.70
C PHE A 132 -4.51 6.00 10.60
N ILE A 133 -5.53 5.31 10.06
CA ILE A 133 -6.64 4.77 10.87
C ILE A 133 -6.12 3.85 11.98
N ARG A 134 -5.17 2.97 11.65
CA ARG A 134 -4.54 2.10 12.65
C ARG A 134 -3.80 2.89 13.73
N GLU A 135 -3.00 3.86 13.35
CA GLU A 135 -2.20 4.64 14.31
C GLU A 135 -3.08 5.57 15.15
N LEU A 136 -4.15 6.14 14.60
CA LEU A 136 -5.11 6.97 15.32
C LEU A 136 -5.92 6.18 16.36
N LEU A 137 -6.36 4.98 16.01
CA LEU A 137 -7.19 4.15 16.91
C LEU A 137 -6.36 3.38 17.96
N LYS A 138 -5.07 3.17 17.72
CA LYS A 138 -4.21 2.36 18.59
C LYS A 138 -4.07 2.91 20.01
N PRO A 139 -3.84 4.21 20.24
CA PRO A 139 -3.65 4.77 21.56
C PRO A 139 -4.97 4.99 22.34
N LEU A 140 -6.13 4.89 21.68
CA LEU A 140 -7.40 5.22 22.29
C LEU A 140 -7.88 4.14 23.27
N PRO A 141 -8.55 4.53 24.39
CA PRO A 141 -9.28 3.61 25.24
C PRO A 141 -10.35 2.82 24.48
N ALA A 142 -10.69 1.63 24.97
CA ALA A 142 -11.65 0.75 24.31
C ALA A 142 -13.03 1.40 24.11
N THR A 143 -13.48 2.20 25.07
CA THR A 143 -14.75 2.93 25.04
C THR A 143 -14.79 3.94 23.89
N GLU A 144 -13.78 4.81 23.80
CA GLU A 144 -13.68 5.81 22.74
C GLU A 144 -13.55 5.16 21.36
N ARG A 145 -12.73 4.11 21.27
CA ARG A 145 -12.60 3.34 20.04
C ARG A 145 -13.93 2.77 19.59
N SER A 146 -14.71 2.16 20.49
CA SER A 146 -16.02 1.59 20.18
C SER A 146 -17.00 2.65 19.67
N LEU A 147 -16.99 3.84 20.27
CA LEU A 147 -17.81 4.96 19.81
C LEU A 147 -17.44 5.39 18.38
N LEU A 148 -16.15 5.56 18.09
CA LEU A 148 -15.67 5.90 16.75
C LEU A 148 -15.97 4.81 15.72
N GLU A 149 -15.81 3.54 16.09
CA GLU A 149 -16.16 2.39 15.24
C GLU A 149 -17.67 2.30 14.95
N ALA A 150 -18.51 2.75 15.88
CA ALA A 150 -19.96 2.85 15.65
C ALA A 150 -20.32 3.98 14.67
N LYS A 151 -19.64 5.14 14.77
CA LYS A 151 -19.85 6.30 13.89
C LYS A 151 -19.26 6.12 12.50
N VAL A 152 -18.16 5.37 12.39
CA VAL A 152 -17.47 5.06 11.11
C VAL A 152 -17.24 3.54 11.00
N PRO A 153 -18.30 2.75 10.70
CA PRO A 153 -18.25 1.29 10.73
C PRO A 153 -17.11 0.62 9.92
N PRO A 154 -16.67 1.16 8.75
CA PRO A 154 -15.57 0.56 8.00
C PRO A 154 -14.26 0.46 8.79
N VAL A 155 -14.01 1.36 9.74
CA VAL A 155 -12.73 1.39 10.48
C VAL A 155 -12.56 0.20 11.44
N LYS A 156 -13.66 -0.44 11.85
CA LYS A 156 -13.65 -1.64 12.70
C LYS A 156 -12.87 -2.80 12.07
N ARG A 157 -13.05 -3.03 10.76
CA ARG A 157 -12.39 -4.13 10.03
C ARG A 157 -11.04 -3.74 9.41
N ARG A 158 -10.75 -2.48 9.22
CA ARG A 158 -9.52 -1.91 8.62
C ARG A 158 -9.11 -2.45 7.24
N THR A 159 -9.63 -3.61 6.83
CA THR A 159 -9.31 -4.26 5.55
C THR A 159 -10.11 -3.72 4.37
N SER A 160 -11.18 -2.95 4.64
CA SER A 160 -12.04 -2.33 3.63
C SER A 160 -12.03 -0.81 3.68
N CYS A 161 -11.27 -0.22 4.62
CA CYS A 161 -11.18 1.23 4.74
C CYS A 161 -10.56 1.88 3.50
N VAL A 162 -11.11 3.04 3.16
CA VAL A 162 -10.64 3.92 2.10
C VAL A 162 -10.29 5.30 2.68
N TYR A 163 -9.74 6.20 1.87
CA TYR A 163 -9.33 7.53 2.31
C TYR A 163 -10.49 8.38 2.83
N ALA A 164 -11.68 8.25 2.25
CA ALA A 164 -12.88 8.93 2.75
C ALA A 164 -13.23 8.53 4.20
N ASP A 165 -13.01 7.27 4.59
CA ASP A 165 -13.24 6.81 5.96
C ASP A 165 -12.26 7.44 6.94
N LEU A 166 -10.99 7.64 6.53
CA LEU A 166 -10.01 8.36 7.34
C LEU A 166 -10.45 9.81 7.60
N ARG A 167 -10.92 10.50 6.57
CA ARG A 167 -11.41 11.87 6.71
C ARG A 167 -12.59 11.96 7.67
N LYS A 168 -13.55 11.03 7.54
CA LYS A 168 -14.70 10.94 8.43
C LYS A 168 -14.28 10.65 9.87
N LEU A 169 -13.37 9.68 10.06
CA LEU A 169 -12.82 9.35 11.38
C LEU A 169 -12.17 10.58 12.03
N HIS A 170 -11.38 11.33 11.29
CA HIS A 170 -10.71 12.52 11.78
C HIS A 170 -11.71 13.59 12.25
N SER A 171 -12.76 13.83 11.45
CA SER A 171 -13.85 14.74 11.81
C SER A 171 -14.56 14.33 13.11
N GLU A 172 -14.89 13.02 13.25
CA GLU A 172 -15.54 12.52 14.48
C GLU A 172 -14.63 12.59 15.71
N MET A 173 -13.31 12.40 15.54
CA MET A 173 -12.36 12.57 16.64
C MET A 173 -12.25 14.03 17.11
N GLU A 174 -12.34 15.00 16.20
CA GLU A 174 -12.35 16.41 16.56
C GLU A 174 -13.62 16.79 17.33
N PHE A 175 -14.78 16.28 16.90
CA PHE A 175 -16.02 16.47 17.65
C PHE A 175 -15.95 15.91 19.07
N LEU A 176 -15.38 14.73 19.25
CA LEU A 176 -15.22 14.13 20.58
C LEU A 176 -14.26 14.89 21.51
N LYS A 177 -13.29 15.61 20.95
CA LYS A 177 -12.37 16.44 21.75
C LYS A 177 -12.99 17.78 22.14
N ALA A 178 -13.98 18.25 21.37
CA ALA A 178 -14.65 19.52 21.61
C ALA A 178 -15.88 19.38 22.52
N ALA A 179 -16.35 18.18 22.78
CA ALA A 179 -17.47 17.86 23.66
C ALA A 179 -17.00 17.53 25.08
#